data_b4c6a237df8fadb5f5952f4284a42320
#
_entry.id   b4c6a237df8fadb5f5952f4284a42320
#
_cell.length_a   1.000
_cell.length_b   1.000
_cell.length_c   1.000
_cell.angle_alpha   90.00
_cell.angle_beta   90.00
_cell.angle_gamma   90.00
#
_symmetry.space_group_name_H-M   'P 1'
#
loop_
_entity.id
_entity.type
_entity.pdbx_description
1 polymer ?
#
loop_
_entity_poly.entity_id
_entity_poly.type
_entity_poly.pdbx_seq_one_letter_code
_entity_poly.pdbx_strand_id
1 'polypeptide(L)'
;MARGRPSLNKTIETMAKKEYKAIGLMSGTSLDGLDMVYVVFREHDGKWQYEIEKADTKSYDPEWKESLKMSFYQSGEALTALDAEYGRYLGQKVKEFVREQGIQEVDFVASHGHTVFHRPDLGYNLQIGNGAHLYATCGIPVVCDFRTLDVAFGGQGAPLVPIGDKLLFSEYDYCLNIGGFANVSFDNEQGKRIAYDLCPANYVLNRLMRTKGHDYDKDGETARSGRVNRELFDALNALEYYHREPPKSLAQEWVDKHVMPLVEACNDEFANVIATLTEHSAYQIARNFRPGARVLVTGGGAYNVYMLERVKAYADIEFIRPARNIIDFKEALIFAFLGLRRVLNQPNCLASVTGASHDVISGACYGFKIE
;
A
#
# COMPACT_ATOMS: atom_id res chain seq x y z
N MET A 1 -24.97 27.99 56.06
CA MET A 1 -25.64 27.97 54.76
C MET A 1 -24.61 27.82 53.67
N ALA A 2 -24.33 26.59 53.26
CA ALA A 2 -23.35 26.29 52.22
C ALA A 2 -24.12 26.20 50.90
N ARG A 3 -23.86 27.10 49.96
CA ARG A 3 -24.40 27.05 48.60
C ARG A 3 -23.61 26.03 47.80
N GLY A 4 -24.28 24.90 47.44
CA GLY A 4 -23.74 23.91 46.54
C GLY A 4 -23.44 24.51 45.16
N ARG A 5 -22.22 24.23 44.64
CA ARG A 5 -21.89 24.48 43.25
C ARG A 5 -22.57 23.43 42.39
N PRO A 6 -23.26 23.80 41.30
CA PRO A 6 -23.75 22.82 40.37
C PRO A 6 -22.61 22.16 39.63
N SER A 7 -22.60 20.83 39.60
CA SER A 7 -21.71 20.02 38.81
C SER A 7 -21.92 20.28 37.31
N LEU A 8 -20.94 20.89 36.66
CA LEU A 8 -20.89 20.97 35.21
C LEU A 8 -20.46 19.61 34.64
N ASN A 9 -21.29 18.62 34.65
CA ASN A 9 -21.26 17.51 33.75
C ASN A 9 -22.22 17.80 32.58
N LYS A 10 -21.88 18.76 31.74
CA LYS A 10 -22.38 18.76 30.37
C LYS A 10 -21.54 17.73 29.61
N THR A 11 -22.10 16.55 29.47
CA THR A 11 -21.74 15.58 28.45
C THR A 11 -21.80 16.31 27.12
N ILE A 12 -20.62 16.61 26.57
CA ILE A 12 -20.50 17.03 25.18
C ILE A 12 -20.77 15.74 24.39
N GLU A 13 -22.02 15.47 24.09
CA GLU A 13 -22.38 14.65 22.93
C GLU A 13 -21.94 15.44 21.70
N THR A 14 -20.67 15.30 21.35
CA THR A 14 -20.20 15.55 19.99
C THR A 14 -21.02 14.58 19.15
N MET A 15 -22.02 15.09 18.42
CA MET A 15 -22.71 14.28 17.40
C MET A 15 -21.65 13.83 16.44
N ALA A 16 -21.16 12.60 16.63
CA ALA A 16 -20.19 12.00 15.73
C ALA A 16 -20.78 12.09 14.32
N LYS A 17 -20.05 12.70 13.40
CA LYS A 17 -20.44 12.79 12.00
C LYS A 17 -20.64 11.36 11.52
N LYS A 18 -21.83 11.04 11.02
CA LYS A 18 -22.17 9.67 10.60
C LYS A 18 -21.47 9.25 9.32
N GLU A 19 -20.90 10.20 8.59
CA GLU A 19 -20.33 10.00 7.27
C GLU A 19 -19.16 10.94 7.05
N TYR A 20 -18.04 10.41 6.52
CA TYR A 20 -16.82 11.16 6.23
C TYR A 20 -16.46 11.02 4.75
N LYS A 21 -16.24 12.14 4.06
CA LYS A 21 -15.96 12.22 2.64
C LYS A 21 -14.51 12.63 2.44
N ALA A 22 -13.69 11.73 1.93
CA ALA A 22 -12.27 11.95 1.79
C ALA A 22 -11.77 11.71 0.38
N ILE A 23 -10.72 12.45 -0.02
CA ILE A 23 -9.93 12.13 -1.20
C ILE A 23 -8.61 11.51 -0.74
N GLY A 24 -8.31 10.29 -1.22
CA GLY A 24 -7.02 9.63 -1.02
C GLY A 24 -6.13 9.81 -2.24
N LEU A 25 -4.86 10.16 -2.00
CA LEU A 25 -3.83 10.31 -3.03
C LEU A 25 -2.70 9.32 -2.78
N MET A 26 -2.34 8.55 -3.82
CA MET A 26 -1.21 7.63 -3.78
C MET A 26 -0.32 7.81 -5.01
N SER A 27 0.97 8.09 -4.78
CA SER A 27 2.01 8.10 -5.80
C SER A 27 3.03 7.01 -5.48
N GLY A 28 3.02 5.96 -6.27
CA GLY A 28 3.96 4.85 -6.13
C GLY A 28 5.32 5.15 -6.77
N THR A 29 6.34 4.38 -6.38
CA THR A 29 7.69 4.46 -6.97
C THR A 29 7.77 3.93 -8.39
N SER A 30 6.72 3.26 -8.87
CA SER A 30 6.59 2.83 -10.28
C SER A 30 6.46 4.00 -11.26
N LEU A 31 6.04 5.19 -10.78
CA LEU A 31 5.82 6.40 -11.57
C LEU A 31 4.76 6.24 -12.69
N ASP A 32 3.83 5.31 -12.51
CA ASP A 32 2.75 5.06 -13.48
C ASP A 32 1.74 6.21 -13.49
N GLY A 33 1.51 6.83 -12.33
CA GLY A 33 0.60 7.96 -12.16
C GLY A 33 0.31 8.28 -10.70
N LEU A 34 -0.58 9.23 -10.52
CA LEU A 34 -1.18 9.60 -9.24
C LEU A 34 -2.56 8.96 -9.16
N ASP A 35 -2.69 7.96 -8.28
CA ASP A 35 -3.99 7.36 -7.98
C ASP A 35 -4.77 8.27 -7.03
N MET A 36 -6.03 8.48 -7.37
CA MET A 36 -6.96 9.35 -6.66
C MET A 36 -8.28 8.62 -6.44
N VAL A 37 -8.76 8.61 -5.21
CA VAL A 37 -10.08 8.08 -4.88
C VAL A 37 -10.89 9.10 -4.10
N TYR A 38 -12.18 9.19 -4.37
CA TYR A 38 -13.14 9.85 -3.51
C TYR A 38 -13.96 8.77 -2.80
N VAL A 39 -13.88 8.77 -1.49
CA VAL A 39 -14.40 7.70 -0.63
C VAL A 39 -15.32 8.28 0.42
N VAL A 40 -16.45 7.61 0.63
CA VAL A 40 -17.35 7.85 1.74
C VAL A 40 -17.15 6.75 2.78
N PHE A 41 -16.75 7.14 4.00
CA PHE A 41 -16.60 6.24 5.14
C PHE A 41 -17.77 6.41 6.09
N ARG A 42 -18.27 5.29 6.62
CA ARG A 42 -19.32 5.24 7.64
C ARG A 42 -18.87 4.29 8.76
N GLU A 43 -19.12 4.69 10.00
CA GLU A 43 -18.93 3.79 11.14
C GLU A 43 -20.29 3.35 11.67
N HIS A 44 -20.46 2.05 11.84
CA HIS A 44 -21.65 1.44 12.39
C HIS A 44 -21.24 0.33 13.36
N ASP A 45 -21.62 0.46 14.63
CA ASP A 45 -21.34 -0.50 15.70
C ASP A 45 -19.84 -0.89 15.81
N GLY A 46 -18.96 0.11 15.67
CA GLY A 46 -17.50 -0.08 15.74
C GLY A 46 -16.88 -0.72 14.49
N LYS A 47 -17.66 -0.93 13.43
CA LYS A 47 -17.21 -1.44 12.15
C LYS A 47 -17.21 -0.33 11.10
N TRP A 48 -16.12 -0.25 10.36
CA TRP A 48 -15.98 0.67 9.26
C TRP A 48 -16.56 0.08 7.97
N GLN A 49 -17.35 0.91 7.28
CA GLN A 49 -17.81 0.67 5.92
C GLN A 49 -17.23 1.76 5.03
N TYR A 50 -16.99 1.44 3.77
CA TYR A 50 -16.49 2.40 2.79
C TYR A 50 -17.16 2.19 1.44
N GLU A 51 -17.25 3.28 0.68
CA GLU A 51 -17.72 3.28 -0.69
C GLU A 51 -16.81 4.17 -1.54
N ILE A 52 -16.11 3.58 -2.51
CA ILE A 52 -15.36 4.35 -3.51
C ILE A 52 -16.35 4.82 -4.55
N GLU A 53 -16.76 6.09 -4.44
CA GLU A 53 -17.71 6.69 -5.39
C GLU A 53 -17.04 7.09 -6.69
N LYS A 54 -15.79 7.58 -6.62
CA LYS A 54 -14.98 7.99 -7.77
C LYS A 54 -13.54 7.53 -7.60
N ALA A 55 -12.93 7.12 -8.70
CA ALA A 55 -11.51 6.79 -8.75
C ALA A 55 -10.94 7.15 -10.13
N ASP A 56 -9.70 7.59 -10.15
CA ASP A 56 -8.98 7.91 -11.38
C ASP A 56 -7.47 7.83 -11.16
N THR A 57 -6.72 7.50 -12.20
CA THR A 57 -5.25 7.59 -12.21
C THR A 57 -4.83 8.67 -13.20
N LYS A 58 -4.20 9.73 -12.69
CA LYS A 58 -3.63 10.80 -13.51
C LYS A 58 -2.19 10.44 -13.84
N SER A 59 -1.93 10.09 -15.10
CA SER A 59 -0.57 9.83 -15.57
C SER A 59 0.30 11.07 -15.40
N TYR A 60 1.54 10.87 -14.97
CA TYR A 60 2.54 11.94 -14.97
C TYR A 60 2.98 12.25 -16.41
N ASP A 61 3.15 13.51 -16.72
CA ASP A 61 3.87 13.91 -17.91
C ASP A 61 5.37 13.55 -17.82
N PRO A 62 6.11 13.56 -18.93
CA PRO A 62 7.52 13.16 -18.94
C PRO A 62 8.40 14.00 -18.00
N GLU A 63 8.09 15.29 -17.82
CA GLU A 63 8.85 16.21 -16.95
C GLU A 63 8.67 15.83 -15.48
N TRP A 64 7.45 15.56 -15.05
CA TRP A 64 7.18 15.08 -13.71
C TRP A 64 7.76 13.71 -13.44
N LYS A 65 7.67 12.77 -14.39
CA LYS A 65 8.31 11.44 -14.26
C LYS A 65 9.80 11.56 -14.01
N GLU A 66 10.49 12.39 -14.79
CA GLU A 66 11.92 12.59 -14.64
C GLU A 66 12.26 13.31 -13.33
N SER A 67 11.51 14.35 -12.95
CA SER A 67 11.73 15.10 -11.72
C SER A 67 11.58 14.21 -10.48
N LEU A 68 10.54 13.38 -10.43
CA LEU A 68 10.32 12.43 -9.33
C LEU A 68 11.41 11.34 -9.30
N LYS A 69 11.77 10.79 -10.44
CA LYS A 69 12.85 9.80 -10.58
C LYS A 69 14.20 10.33 -10.10
N MET A 70 14.51 11.58 -10.44
CA MET A 70 15.78 12.23 -10.10
C MET A 70 15.77 12.86 -8.71
N SER A 71 14.65 12.84 -7.98
CA SER A 71 14.50 13.47 -6.66
C SER A 71 15.53 12.97 -5.64
N PHE A 72 15.90 11.70 -5.70
CA PHE A 72 16.90 11.08 -4.82
C PHE A 72 18.29 11.73 -4.94
N TYR A 73 18.64 12.27 -6.10
CA TYR A 73 19.97 12.83 -6.40
C TYR A 73 20.04 14.35 -6.27
N GLN A 74 18.95 15.01 -5.85
CA GLN A 74 18.88 16.45 -5.75
C GLN A 74 19.65 16.99 -4.53
N SER A 75 20.13 18.23 -4.65
CA SER A 75 20.60 18.97 -3.48
C SER A 75 19.47 19.23 -2.49
N GLY A 76 19.79 19.49 -1.21
CA GLY A 76 18.78 19.79 -0.21
C GLY A 76 17.86 20.97 -0.61
N GLU A 77 18.42 22.04 -1.20
CA GLU A 77 17.66 23.20 -1.67
C GLU A 77 16.73 22.82 -2.84
N ALA A 78 17.24 22.13 -3.84
CA ALA A 78 16.46 21.69 -5.00
C ALA A 78 15.35 20.71 -4.61
N LEU A 79 15.64 19.79 -3.66
CA LEU A 79 14.64 18.85 -3.15
C LEU A 79 13.54 19.58 -2.35
N THR A 80 13.90 20.61 -1.58
CA THR A 80 12.91 21.43 -0.85
C THR A 80 12.02 22.21 -1.82
N ALA A 81 12.58 22.75 -2.91
CA ALA A 81 11.79 23.39 -3.96
C ALA A 81 10.85 22.41 -4.65
N LEU A 82 11.36 21.22 -5.01
CA LEU A 82 10.56 20.14 -5.62
C LEU A 82 9.43 19.67 -4.71
N ASP A 83 9.66 19.56 -3.39
CA ASP A 83 8.62 19.23 -2.40
C ASP A 83 7.46 20.22 -2.44
N ALA A 84 7.78 21.51 -2.45
CA ALA A 84 6.79 22.60 -2.56
C ALA A 84 6.06 22.59 -3.91
N GLU A 85 6.78 22.37 -5.01
CA GLU A 85 6.19 22.31 -6.36
C GLU A 85 5.29 21.09 -6.52
N TYR A 86 5.72 19.93 -6.03
CA TYR A 86 4.90 18.73 -6.08
C TYR A 86 3.67 18.85 -5.19
N GLY A 87 3.76 19.54 -4.05
CA GLY A 87 2.58 19.89 -3.23
C GLY A 87 1.56 20.73 -4.01
N ARG A 88 2.00 21.74 -4.77
CA ARG A 88 1.12 22.53 -5.66
C ARG A 88 0.53 21.69 -6.80
N TYR A 89 1.33 20.84 -7.41
CA TYR A 89 0.87 19.90 -8.45
C TYR A 89 -0.24 19.00 -7.93
N LEU A 90 -0.05 18.34 -6.77
CA LEU A 90 -1.07 17.52 -6.14
C LEU A 90 -2.36 18.31 -5.86
N GLY A 91 -2.23 19.54 -5.34
CA GLY A 91 -3.38 20.41 -5.09
C GLY A 91 -4.15 20.77 -6.36
N GLN A 92 -3.44 21.00 -7.46
CA GLN A 92 -4.06 21.24 -8.76
C GLN A 92 -4.79 20.01 -9.28
N LYS A 93 -4.18 18.80 -9.14
CA LYS A 93 -4.83 17.54 -9.53
C LYS A 93 -6.07 17.23 -8.70
N VAL A 94 -6.07 17.57 -7.41
CA VAL A 94 -7.27 17.49 -6.56
C VAL A 94 -8.39 18.41 -7.10
N LYS A 95 -8.09 19.67 -7.44
CA LYS A 95 -9.10 20.57 -8.04
C LYS A 95 -9.67 20.05 -9.36
N GLU A 96 -8.79 19.54 -10.23
CA GLU A 96 -9.18 18.93 -11.50
C GLU A 96 -10.10 17.72 -11.24
N PHE A 97 -9.72 16.82 -10.35
CA PHE A 97 -10.51 15.63 -10.00
C PHE A 97 -11.88 15.99 -9.43
N VAL A 98 -11.95 16.93 -8.47
CA VAL A 98 -13.21 17.40 -7.88
C VAL A 98 -14.15 17.95 -8.96
N ARG A 99 -13.62 18.81 -9.85
CA ARG A 99 -14.40 19.42 -10.93
C ARG A 99 -14.87 18.38 -11.96
N GLU A 100 -13.96 17.52 -12.44
CA GLU A 100 -14.24 16.53 -13.49
C GLU A 100 -15.22 15.45 -13.02
N GLN A 101 -15.13 15.05 -11.76
CA GLN A 101 -16.01 14.04 -11.17
C GLN A 101 -17.30 14.61 -10.58
N GLY A 102 -17.47 15.95 -10.58
CA GLY A 102 -18.65 16.62 -10.04
C GLY A 102 -18.80 16.47 -8.52
N ILE A 103 -17.71 16.32 -7.78
CA ILE A 103 -17.71 16.14 -6.32
C ILE A 103 -18.12 17.47 -5.66
N GLN A 104 -19.11 17.41 -4.76
CA GLN A 104 -19.67 18.62 -4.14
C GLN A 104 -19.06 18.91 -2.77
N GLU A 105 -18.75 17.87 -2.01
CA GLU A 105 -18.30 17.99 -0.62
C GLU A 105 -17.10 17.07 -0.39
N VAL A 106 -16.06 17.61 0.22
CA VAL A 106 -14.88 16.85 0.68
C VAL A 106 -14.48 17.40 2.03
N ASP A 107 -14.37 16.51 3.03
CA ASP A 107 -13.96 16.90 4.37
C ASP A 107 -12.46 17.14 4.45
N PHE A 108 -11.69 16.26 3.80
CA PHE A 108 -10.22 16.37 3.76
C PHE A 108 -9.63 15.57 2.60
N VAL A 109 -8.39 15.90 2.29
CA VAL A 109 -7.50 15.13 1.40
C VAL A 109 -6.45 14.42 2.27
N ALA A 110 -6.21 13.15 2.00
CA ALA A 110 -5.13 12.38 2.60
C ALA A 110 -4.10 12.03 1.53
N SER A 111 -2.85 12.50 1.68
CA SER A 111 -1.80 12.33 0.69
C SER A 111 -0.65 11.50 1.22
N HIS A 112 -0.34 10.41 0.52
CA HIS A 112 0.88 9.65 0.77
C HIS A 112 2.13 10.47 0.40
N GLY A 113 2.03 11.34 -0.61
CA GLY A 113 3.19 11.96 -1.24
C GLY A 113 3.95 10.97 -2.13
N HIS A 114 5.18 11.35 -2.53
CA HIS A 114 6.09 10.48 -3.28
C HIS A 114 7.34 10.19 -2.46
N THR A 115 7.69 8.91 -2.29
CA THR A 115 8.83 8.50 -1.45
C THR A 115 10.15 8.77 -2.15
N VAL A 116 10.99 9.59 -1.53
CA VAL A 116 12.36 9.90 -1.95
C VAL A 116 13.36 9.11 -1.12
N PHE A 117 13.23 9.18 0.20
CA PHE A 117 14.11 8.45 1.12
C PHE A 117 13.29 7.54 2.04
N HIS A 118 13.82 6.34 2.26
CA HIS A 118 13.31 5.41 3.27
C HIS A 118 14.49 4.76 3.98
N ARG A 119 14.91 5.41 5.08
CA ARG A 119 16.07 5.02 5.88
C ARG A 119 15.71 4.97 7.37
N PRO A 120 14.78 4.07 7.76
CA PRO A 120 14.41 3.90 9.16
C PRO A 120 15.61 3.44 10.02
N ASP A 121 16.59 2.74 9.41
CA ASP A 121 17.87 2.39 10.04
C ASP A 121 18.68 3.61 10.48
N LEU A 122 18.51 4.74 9.82
CA LEU A 122 19.12 6.03 10.18
C LEU A 122 18.10 6.99 10.86
N GLY A 123 16.90 6.51 11.17
CA GLY A 123 15.90 7.29 11.89
C GLY A 123 15.13 8.30 11.03
N TYR A 124 15.12 8.17 9.69
CA TYR A 124 14.39 9.09 8.82
C TYR A 124 13.76 8.43 7.60
N ASN A 125 12.75 9.10 7.09
CA ASN A 125 12.17 8.89 5.76
C ASN A 125 11.79 10.26 5.17
N LEU A 126 11.52 10.31 3.88
CA LEU A 126 11.01 11.52 3.23
C LEU A 126 10.05 11.14 2.10
N GLN A 127 8.82 11.59 2.26
CA GLN A 127 7.84 11.66 1.19
C GLN A 127 7.66 13.14 0.83
N ILE A 128 7.90 13.49 -0.44
CA ILE A 128 7.65 14.84 -0.97
C ILE A 128 6.20 15.00 -1.40
N GLY A 129 5.75 16.24 -1.51
CA GLY A 129 4.36 16.61 -1.76
C GLY A 129 3.81 17.41 -0.59
N ASN A 130 4.47 18.52 -0.31
CA ASN A 130 4.28 19.38 0.86
C ASN A 130 2.80 19.71 1.13
N GLY A 131 2.30 19.27 2.29
CA GLY A 131 0.89 19.39 2.65
C GLY A 131 0.39 20.82 2.78
N ALA A 132 1.24 21.77 3.19
CA ALA A 132 0.85 23.18 3.25
C ALA A 132 0.61 23.77 1.85
N HIS A 133 1.47 23.43 0.87
CA HIS A 133 1.30 23.86 -0.53
C HIS A 133 0.12 23.16 -1.19
N LEU A 134 -0.12 21.87 -0.87
CA LEU A 134 -1.29 21.14 -1.33
C LEU A 134 -2.57 21.84 -0.82
N TYR A 135 -2.65 22.10 0.50
CA TYR A 135 -3.78 22.81 1.10
C TYR A 135 -3.98 24.21 0.50
N ALA A 136 -2.92 25.02 0.45
CA ALA A 136 -2.99 26.36 -0.11
C ALA A 136 -3.47 26.39 -1.57
N THR A 137 -3.21 25.30 -2.32
CA THR A 137 -3.66 25.16 -3.69
C THR A 137 -5.09 24.66 -3.80
N CYS A 138 -5.47 23.56 -3.13
CA CYS A 138 -6.82 23.01 -3.28
C CYS A 138 -7.87 23.64 -2.38
N GLY A 139 -7.48 24.26 -1.24
CA GLY A 139 -8.41 24.86 -0.27
C GLY A 139 -9.16 23.86 0.60
N ILE A 140 -8.87 22.57 0.49
CA ILE A 140 -9.48 21.48 1.26
C ILE A 140 -8.48 21.05 2.35
N PRO A 141 -8.90 20.82 3.62
CA PRO A 141 -8.01 20.35 4.67
C PRO A 141 -7.19 19.12 4.24
N VAL A 142 -5.93 19.04 4.66
CA VAL A 142 -4.98 18.00 4.23
C VAL A 142 -4.39 17.25 5.42
N VAL A 143 -4.31 15.93 5.29
CA VAL A 143 -3.48 15.05 6.14
C VAL A 143 -2.39 14.43 5.26
N CYS A 144 -1.14 14.52 5.68
CA CYS A 144 0.00 13.93 4.96
C CYS A 144 1.09 13.50 5.96
N ASP A 145 2.22 13.00 5.46
CA ASP A 145 3.35 12.55 6.30
C ASP A 145 2.95 11.50 7.34
N PHE A 146 2.50 10.36 6.86
CA PHE A 146 2.04 9.24 7.70
C PHE A 146 3.17 8.38 8.28
N ARG A 147 4.43 8.59 7.85
CA ARG A 147 5.54 7.67 8.17
C ARG A 147 6.51 8.21 9.19
N THR A 148 6.76 9.51 9.20
CA THR A 148 7.82 10.16 10.00
C THR A 148 7.65 9.91 11.49
N LEU A 149 6.43 10.00 12.02
CA LEU A 149 6.20 9.81 13.45
C LEU A 149 6.41 8.36 13.89
N ASP A 150 6.03 7.39 13.07
CA ASP A 150 6.28 5.97 13.34
C ASP A 150 7.79 5.67 13.38
N VAL A 151 8.56 6.20 12.42
CA VAL A 151 10.02 6.09 12.41
C VAL A 151 10.65 6.76 13.65
N ALA A 152 10.14 7.91 14.07
CA ALA A 152 10.62 8.59 15.26
C ALA A 152 10.39 7.79 16.55
N PHE A 153 9.37 6.91 16.58
CA PHE A 153 9.13 5.95 17.66
C PHE A 153 9.85 4.60 17.46
N GLY A 154 10.83 4.55 16.57
CA GLY A 154 11.66 3.38 16.32
C GLY A 154 11.03 2.36 15.36
N GLY A 155 9.90 2.68 14.75
CA GLY A 155 9.26 1.85 13.73
C GLY A 155 9.93 1.95 12.37
N GLN A 156 9.55 1.06 11.46
CA GLN A 156 10.04 1.06 10.09
C GLN A 156 9.32 2.10 9.20
N GLY A 157 8.24 2.75 9.66
CA GLY A 157 7.42 3.62 8.82
C GLY A 157 6.68 2.92 7.69
N ALA A 158 6.76 1.59 7.64
CA ALA A 158 6.15 0.71 6.64
C ALA A 158 6.05 -0.72 7.18
N PRO A 159 5.10 -1.56 6.68
CA PRO A 159 3.96 -1.17 5.86
C PRO A 159 2.85 -0.48 6.68
N LEU A 160 2.13 0.47 6.07
CA LEU A 160 1.00 1.17 6.70
C LEU A 160 -0.36 0.62 6.28
N VAL A 161 -0.42 -0.09 5.15
CA VAL A 161 -1.64 -0.71 4.61
C VAL A 161 -2.32 -1.68 5.59
N PRO A 162 -1.62 -2.44 6.45
CA PRO A 162 -2.23 -3.48 7.27
C PRO A 162 -3.30 -3.01 8.26
N ILE A 163 -3.30 -1.75 8.71
CA ILE A 163 -4.41 -1.25 9.54
C ILE A 163 -5.71 -1.09 8.74
N GLY A 164 -5.60 -0.67 7.47
CA GLY A 164 -6.73 -0.67 6.55
C GLY A 164 -7.22 -2.09 6.28
N ASP A 165 -6.31 -3.03 6.04
CA ASP A 165 -6.66 -4.44 5.90
C ASP A 165 -7.42 -4.96 7.12
N LYS A 166 -6.97 -4.63 8.33
CA LYS A 166 -7.62 -5.05 9.58
C LYS A 166 -9.02 -4.49 9.76
N LEU A 167 -9.24 -3.22 9.39
CA LEU A 167 -10.46 -2.50 9.77
C LEU A 167 -11.48 -2.38 8.63
N LEU A 168 -11.04 -2.37 7.36
CA LEU A 168 -11.91 -2.26 6.19
C LEU A 168 -12.19 -3.62 5.53
N PHE A 169 -11.34 -4.63 5.78
CA PHE A 169 -11.42 -5.95 5.16
C PHE A 169 -11.43 -7.07 6.21
N SER A 170 -12.03 -6.80 7.36
CA SER A 170 -12.07 -7.69 8.53
C SER A 170 -12.84 -9.00 8.31
N GLU A 171 -13.63 -9.10 7.23
CA GLU A 171 -14.34 -10.31 6.85
C GLU A 171 -13.46 -11.38 6.18
N TYR A 172 -12.21 -11.04 5.83
CA TYR A 172 -11.26 -11.96 5.22
C TYR A 172 -10.22 -12.42 6.25
N ASP A 173 -9.85 -13.70 6.17
CA ASP A 173 -8.81 -14.26 7.04
C ASP A 173 -7.44 -13.68 6.71
N TYR A 174 -7.17 -13.46 5.41
CA TYR A 174 -5.92 -12.92 4.90
C TYR A 174 -6.18 -11.86 3.83
N CYS A 175 -5.37 -10.81 3.84
CA CYS A 175 -5.25 -9.88 2.73
C CYS A 175 -3.92 -10.12 2.03
N LEU A 176 -3.97 -10.63 0.80
CA LEU A 176 -2.83 -10.90 -0.07
C LEU A 176 -2.74 -9.79 -1.12
N ASN A 177 -1.57 -9.15 -1.22
CA ASN A 177 -1.28 -8.25 -2.33
C ASN A 177 -0.19 -8.86 -3.20
N ILE A 178 -0.45 -9.03 -4.50
CA ILE A 178 0.52 -9.53 -5.48
C ILE A 178 0.93 -8.37 -6.38
N GLY A 179 1.87 -7.56 -5.87
CA GLY A 179 2.54 -6.49 -6.60
C GLY A 179 3.84 -6.96 -7.24
N GLY A 180 4.86 -6.12 -7.26
CA GLY A 180 6.24 -6.52 -7.58
C GLY A 180 6.72 -7.62 -6.65
N PHE A 181 6.43 -7.48 -5.38
CA PHE A 181 6.53 -8.51 -4.34
C PHE A 181 5.13 -8.93 -3.91
N ALA A 182 4.96 -10.20 -3.58
CA ALA A 182 3.77 -10.68 -2.91
C ALA A 182 3.93 -10.48 -1.39
N ASN A 183 2.93 -9.86 -0.76
CA ASN A 183 2.89 -9.69 0.69
C ASN A 183 1.52 -10.05 1.26
N VAL A 184 1.50 -10.40 2.53
CA VAL A 184 0.30 -10.82 3.23
C VAL A 184 0.12 -10.04 4.53
N SER A 185 -1.13 -9.77 4.90
CA SER A 185 -1.47 -9.34 6.24
C SER A 185 -2.66 -10.11 6.81
N PHE A 186 -2.63 -10.44 8.09
CA PHE A 186 -3.66 -11.21 8.80
C PHE A 186 -3.56 -10.98 10.30
N ASP A 187 -4.60 -11.32 11.04
CA ASP A 187 -4.55 -11.34 12.50
C ASP A 187 -4.12 -12.74 12.98
N ASN A 188 -3.10 -12.78 13.85
CA ASN A 188 -2.69 -14.02 14.49
C ASN A 188 -3.72 -14.48 15.55
N GLU A 189 -3.49 -15.61 16.19
CA GLU A 189 -4.38 -16.19 17.21
C GLU A 189 -4.64 -15.26 18.41
N GLN A 190 -3.74 -14.31 18.68
CA GLN A 190 -3.88 -13.30 19.71
C GLN A 190 -4.59 -12.03 19.22
N GLY A 191 -5.11 -12.01 17.97
CA GLY A 191 -5.75 -10.85 17.34
C GLY A 191 -4.79 -9.72 16.97
N LYS A 192 -3.49 -10.00 16.98
CA LYS A 192 -2.45 -9.05 16.60
C LYS A 192 -2.22 -9.11 15.09
N ARG A 193 -2.31 -7.94 14.41
CA ARG A 193 -2.03 -7.85 12.97
C ARG A 193 -0.58 -8.15 12.70
N ILE A 194 -0.32 -9.03 11.74
CA ILE A 194 1.00 -9.39 11.22
C ILE A 194 1.01 -9.08 9.72
N ALA A 195 2.13 -8.60 9.22
CA ALA A 195 2.33 -8.39 7.78
C ALA A 195 3.80 -8.61 7.41
N TYR A 196 4.04 -9.25 6.26
CA TYR A 196 5.39 -9.49 5.73
C TYR A 196 5.37 -9.86 4.25
N ASP A 197 6.52 -9.73 3.60
CA ASP A 197 6.69 -10.15 2.21
C ASP A 197 6.87 -11.65 2.11
N LEU A 198 6.21 -12.26 1.12
CA LEU A 198 6.23 -13.70 0.87
C LEU A 198 7.33 -14.07 -0.12
N CYS A 199 7.32 -13.43 -1.29
CA CYS A 199 8.27 -13.69 -2.37
C CYS A 199 8.29 -12.57 -3.41
N PRO A 200 9.32 -12.47 -4.27
CA PRO A 200 9.24 -11.74 -5.52
C PRO A 200 8.13 -12.33 -6.40
N ALA A 201 7.36 -11.49 -7.05
CA ALA A 201 6.29 -11.87 -7.95
C ALA A 201 6.44 -11.13 -9.30
N ASN A 202 5.63 -10.09 -9.54
CA ASN A 202 5.66 -9.39 -10.83
C ASN A 202 7.00 -8.69 -11.09
N TYR A 203 7.79 -8.35 -10.06
CA TYR A 203 9.08 -7.69 -10.26
C TYR A 203 10.02 -8.50 -11.15
N VAL A 204 10.19 -9.79 -10.86
CA VAL A 204 11.05 -10.69 -11.64
C VAL A 204 10.38 -11.07 -12.96
N LEU A 205 9.09 -11.44 -12.93
CA LEU A 205 8.35 -11.84 -14.13
C LEU A 205 8.33 -10.71 -15.16
N ASN A 206 7.97 -9.49 -14.79
CA ASN A 206 7.89 -8.36 -15.71
C ASN A 206 9.28 -7.96 -16.24
N ARG A 207 10.33 -8.04 -15.39
CA ARG A 207 11.71 -7.79 -15.83
C ARG A 207 12.11 -8.73 -16.97
N LEU A 208 11.80 -10.02 -16.85
CA LEU A 208 12.09 -11.01 -17.89
C LEU A 208 11.18 -10.83 -19.12
N MET A 209 9.88 -10.58 -18.93
CA MET A 209 8.95 -10.36 -20.05
C MET A 209 9.38 -9.16 -20.91
N ARG A 210 9.89 -8.09 -20.30
CA ARG A 210 10.40 -6.91 -21.02
C ARG A 210 11.56 -7.24 -21.94
N THR A 211 12.38 -8.26 -21.64
CA THR A 211 13.45 -8.73 -22.57
C THR A 211 12.87 -9.31 -23.86
N LYS A 212 11.59 -9.66 -23.88
CA LYS A 212 10.86 -10.17 -25.05
C LYS A 212 9.88 -9.15 -25.64
N GLY A 213 9.93 -7.88 -25.18
CA GLY A 213 9.09 -6.81 -25.69
C GLY A 213 7.67 -6.77 -25.09
N HIS A 214 7.42 -7.45 -23.97
CA HIS A 214 6.15 -7.45 -23.26
C HIS A 214 6.31 -6.83 -21.89
N ASP A 215 5.36 -6.01 -21.43
CA ASP A 215 5.42 -5.39 -20.11
C ASP A 215 5.23 -6.42 -18.98
N TYR A 216 4.39 -7.43 -19.20
CA TYR A 216 4.07 -8.50 -18.24
C TYR A 216 3.55 -9.75 -18.95
N ASP A 217 3.47 -10.88 -18.23
CA ASP A 217 2.86 -12.13 -18.69
C ASP A 217 1.33 -12.07 -18.50
N LYS A 218 0.64 -11.72 -19.57
CA LYS A 218 -0.83 -11.55 -19.55
C LYS A 218 -1.50 -12.88 -19.18
N ASP A 219 -2.31 -12.85 -18.12
CA ASP A 219 -3.06 -14.01 -17.57
C ASP A 219 -2.18 -15.24 -17.25
N GLY A 220 -0.85 -15.08 -17.28
CA GLY A 220 0.12 -16.16 -17.10
C GLY A 220 0.22 -17.10 -18.30
N GLU A 221 -0.06 -16.61 -19.52
CA GLU A 221 -0.05 -17.43 -20.74
C GLU A 221 1.32 -18.01 -21.06
N THR A 222 2.39 -17.21 -20.91
CA THR A 222 3.76 -17.68 -21.12
C THR A 222 4.13 -18.75 -20.08
N ALA A 223 3.82 -18.49 -18.80
CA ALA A 223 4.04 -19.46 -17.74
C ALA A 223 3.27 -20.77 -17.98
N ARG A 224 2.01 -20.69 -18.40
CA ARG A 224 1.17 -21.84 -18.69
C ARG A 224 1.70 -22.70 -19.84
N SER A 225 2.36 -22.10 -20.82
CA SER A 225 2.94 -22.80 -21.98
C SER A 225 4.25 -23.52 -21.65
N GLY A 226 4.92 -23.14 -20.59
CA GLY A 226 6.19 -23.72 -20.16
C GLY A 226 6.05 -24.92 -19.23
N ARG A 227 7.17 -25.50 -18.87
CA ARG A 227 7.30 -26.59 -17.91
C ARG A 227 8.18 -26.15 -16.76
N VAL A 228 7.86 -26.60 -15.55
CA VAL A 228 8.66 -26.28 -14.34
C VAL A 228 10.02 -26.97 -14.46
N ASN A 229 11.08 -26.17 -14.44
CA ASN A 229 12.45 -26.65 -14.27
C ASN A 229 12.69 -26.97 -12.79
N ARG A 230 12.83 -28.25 -12.47
CA ARG A 230 12.91 -28.71 -11.09
C ARG A 230 14.16 -28.23 -10.37
N GLU A 231 15.29 -28.15 -11.05
CA GLU A 231 16.55 -27.68 -10.48
C GLU A 231 16.46 -26.21 -10.08
N LEU A 232 15.96 -25.34 -10.96
CA LEU A 232 15.73 -23.93 -10.66
C LEU A 232 14.69 -23.75 -9.55
N PHE A 233 13.60 -24.50 -9.59
CA PHE A 233 12.56 -24.44 -8.57
C PHE A 233 13.11 -24.78 -7.17
N ASP A 234 13.87 -25.87 -7.05
CA ASP A 234 14.46 -26.31 -5.79
C ASP A 234 15.52 -25.31 -5.29
N ALA A 235 16.36 -24.76 -6.18
CA ALA A 235 17.35 -23.75 -5.84
C ALA A 235 16.70 -22.46 -5.32
N LEU A 236 15.62 -21.98 -5.96
CA LEU A 236 14.86 -20.82 -5.52
C LEU A 236 14.24 -21.04 -4.13
N ASN A 237 13.63 -22.21 -3.90
CA ASN A 237 12.99 -22.52 -2.63
C ASN A 237 13.99 -22.78 -1.48
N ALA A 238 15.26 -23.07 -1.79
CA ALA A 238 16.32 -23.25 -0.80
C ALA A 238 16.91 -21.92 -0.27
N LEU A 239 16.54 -20.77 -0.84
CA LEU A 239 17.04 -19.46 -0.41
C LEU A 239 16.65 -19.20 1.06
N GLU A 240 17.62 -18.74 1.85
CA GLU A 240 17.51 -18.54 3.31
C GLU A 240 16.28 -17.70 3.72
N TYR A 241 15.91 -16.70 2.91
CA TYR A 241 14.76 -15.84 3.16
C TYR A 241 13.47 -16.62 3.46
N TYR A 242 13.22 -17.70 2.74
CA TYR A 242 11.99 -18.50 2.87
C TYR A 242 11.92 -19.35 4.12
N HIS A 243 13.03 -19.48 4.85
CA HIS A 243 13.16 -20.21 6.12
C HIS A 243 13.18 -19.28 7.34
N ARG A 244 13.13 -17.96 7.12
CA ARG A 244 13.07 -16.96 8.21
C ARG A 244 11.64 -16.78 8.68
N GLU A 245 11.49 -16.65 10.00
CA GLU A 245 10.23 -16.24 10.60
C GLU A 245 9.99 -14.72 10.45
N PRO A 246 8.71 -14.27 10.41
CA PRO A 246 8.40 -12.84 10.46
C PRO A 246 8.85 -12.20 11.80
N PRO A 247 9.22 -10.90 11.78
CA PRO A 247 9.04 -9.94 10.67
C PRO A 247 10.14 -10.07 9.60
N LYS A 248 9.75 -10.01 8.34
CA LYS A 248 10.68 -10.05 7.21
C LYS A 248 10.15 -9.25 6.01
N SER A 249 11.07 -8.63 5.26
CA SER A 249 10.75 -7.87 4.06
C SER A 249 11.75 -8.15 2.94
N LEU A 250 11.36 -7.86 1.72
CA LEU A 250 12.15 -7.99 0.50
C LEU A 250 12.41 -6.63 -0.14
N ALA A 251 13.57 -6.53 -0.78
CA ALA A 251 13.95 -5.37 -1.59
C ALA A 251 14.50 -5.83 -2.95
N GLN A 252 14.58 -4.91 -3.90
CA GLN A 252 15.07 -5.19 -5.25
C GLN A 252 16.52 -5.72 -5.22
N GLU A 253 17.37 -5.15 -4.36
CA GLU A 253 18.76 -5.53 -4.17
C GLU A 253 18.90 -7.00 -3.73
N TRP A 254 17.96 -7.48 -2.91
CA TRP A 254 17.93 -8.88 -2.51
C TRP A 254 17.63 -9.79 -3.70
N VAL A 255 16.69 -9.39 -4.55
CA VAL A 255 16.35 -10.15 -5.78
C VAL A 255 17.55 -10.17 -6.74
N ASP A 256 18.17 -9.01 -6.97
CA ASP A 256 19.34 -8.89 -7.86
C ASP A 256 20.53 -9.74 -7.37
N LYS A 257 20.67 -9.84 -6.06
CA LYS A 257 21.78 -10.60 -5.44
C LYS A 257 21.53 -12.11 -5.37
N HIS A 258 20.28 -12.54 -5.13
CA HIS A 258 20.01 -13.94 -4.78
C HIS A 258 19.14 -14.69 -5.80
N VAL A 259 18.20 -14.01 -6.47
CA VAL A 259 17.28 -14.66 -7.42
C VAL A 259 17.81 -14.57 -8.84
N MET A 260 18.25 -13.38 -9.28
CA MET A 260 18.69 -13.18 -10.67
C MET A 260 19.87 -14.07 -11.07
N PRO A 261 20.89 -14.30 -10.22
CA PRO A 261 21.98 -15.21 -10.59
C PRO A 261 21.53 -16.65 -10.84
N LEU A 262 20.52 -17.14 -10.10
CA LEU A 262 19.94 -18.47 -10.33
C LEU A 262 19.19 -18.53 -11.67
N VAL A 263 18.45 -17.47 -11.98
CA VAL A 263 17.70 -17.34 -13.24
C VAL A 263 18.67 -17.25 -14.43
N GLU A 264 19.73 -16.46 -14.32
CA GLU A 264 20.73 -16.27 -15.38
C GLU A 264 21.60 -17.53 -15.62
N ALA A 265 21.83 -18.32 -14.58
CA ALA A 265 22.55 -19.60 -14.69
C ALA A 265 21.66 -20.72 -15.27
N CYS A 266 20.33 -20.55 -15.27
CA CYS A 266 19.40 -21.56 -15.78
C CYS A 266 19.43 -21.57 -17.31
N ASN A 267 19.95 -22.65 -17.88
CA ASN A 267 19.98 -22.86 -19.33
C ASN A 267 18.74 -23.64 -19.79
N ASP A 268 17.60 -22.95 -19.85
CA ASP A 268 16.31 -23.54 -20.24
C ASP A 268 15.55 -22.61 -21.19
N GLU A 269 14.49 -23.11 -21.80
CA GLU A 269 13.59 -22.30 -22.63
C GLU A 269 12.94 -21.18 -21.81
N PHE A 270 12.78 -20.02 -22.42
CA PHE A 270 12.21 -18.84 -21.73
C PHE A 270 10.87 -19.11 -21.04
N ALA A 271 9.96 -19.83 -21.72
CA ALA A 271 8.66 -20.19 -21.14
C ALA A 271 8.80 -21.09 -19.90
N ASN A 272 9.80 -22.00 -19.87
CA ASN A 272 10.07 -22.88 -18.74
C ASN A 272 10.60 -22.07 -17.52
N VAL A 273 11.46 -21.05 -17.75
CA VAL A 273 11.93 -20.16 -16.70
C VAL A 273 10.75 -19.35 -16.12
N ILE A 274 9.88 -18.78 -16.96
CA ILE A 274 8.69 -18.03 -16.51
C ILE A 274 7.72 -18.95 -15.75
N ALA A 275 7.49 -20.18 -16.25
CA ALA A 275 6.68 -21.19 -15.56
C ALA A 275 7.24 -21.52 -14.18
N THR A 276 8.57 -21.69 -14.08
CA THR A 276 9.24 -22.05 -12.82
C THR A 276 9.18 -20.91 -11.79
N LEU A 277 9.37 -19.67 -12.21
CA LEU A 277 9.23 -18.50 -11.33
C LEU A 277 7.79 -18.30 -10.85
N THR A 278 6.82 -18.51 -11.74
CA THR A 278 5.40 -18.45 -11.38
C THR A 278 5.05 -19.54 -10.38
N GLU A 279 5.52 -20.76 -10.61
CA GLU A 279 5.32 -21.90 -9.72
C GLU A 279 5.98 -21.71 -8.34
N HIS A 280 7.21 -21.18 -8.32
CA HIS A 280 7.91 -20.81 -7.10
C HIS A 280 7.12 -19.76 -6.30
N SER A 281 6.67 -18.69 -6.96
CA SER A 281 5.85 -17.65 -6.31
C SER A 281 4.55 -18.24 -5.75
N ALA A 282 3.87 -19.08 -6.52
CA ALA A 282 2.65 -19.74 -6.11
C ALA A 282 2.85 -20.64 -4.89
N TYR A 283 3.93 -21.43 -4.88
CA TYR A 283 4.30 -22.27 -3.75
C TYR A 283 4.60 -21.45 -2.48
N GLN A 284 5.40 -20.38 -2.61
CA GLN A 284 5.73 -19.52 -1.48
C GLN A 284 4.51 -18.74 -0.93
N ILE A 285 3.57 -18.37 -1.78
CA ILE A 285 2.31 -17.75 -1.36
C ILE A 285 1.45 -18.77 -0.62
N ALA A 286 1.23 -19.95 -1.20
CA ALA A 286 0.29 -20.95 -0.71
C ALA A 286 0.61 -21.47 0.70
N ARG A 287 1.90 -21.65 1.03
CA ARG A 287 2.34 -22.23 2.31
C ARG A 287 2.04 -21.35 3.55
N ASN A 288 1.54 -20.14 3.35
CA ASN A 288 1.24 -19.20 4.42
C ASN A 288 -0.24 -19.19 4.84
N PHE A 289 -1.08 -19.95 4.18
CA PHE A 289 -2.51 -19.97 4.45
C PHE A 289 -2.95 -21.22 5.19
N ARG A 290 -3.88 -21.06 6.12
CA ARG A 290 -4.56 -22.20 6.74
C ARG A 290 -5.60 -22.79 5.76
N PRO A 291 -5.89 -24.09 5.82
CA PRO A 291 -6.96 -24.71 5.02
C PRO A 291 -8.32 -24.03 5.26
N GLY A 292 -9.10 -23.89 4.19
CA GLY A 292 -10.42 -23.26 4.22
C GLY A 292 -10.43 -21.74 4.36
N ALA A 293 -9.25 -21.08 4.32
CA ALA A 293 -9.16 -19.63 4.50
C ALA A 293 -9.77 -18.85 3.36
N ARG A 294 -10.43 -17.73 3.69
CA ARG A 294 -10.89 -16.71 2.75
C ARG A 294 -9.79 -15.65 2.56
N VAL A 295 -9.26 -15.56 1.36
CA VAL A 295 -8.11 -14.70 1.03
C VAL A 295 -8.54 -13.60 0.05
N LEU A 296 -8.58 -12.35 0.52
CA LEU A 296 -8.73 -11.19 -0.36
C LEU A 296 -7.45 -11.02 -1.18
N VAL A 297 -7.55 -11.04 -2.51
CA VAL A 297 -6.39 -10.86 -3.40
C VAL A 297 -6.47 -9.53 -4.15
N THR A 298 -5.39 -8.74 -4.07
CA THR A 298 -5.24 -7.42 -4.70
C THR A 298 -3.89 -7.28 -5.38
N GLY A 299 -3.63 -6.11 -5.98
CA GLY A 299 -2.42 -5.85 -6.79
C GLY A 299 -2.54 -6.44 -8.19
N GLY A 300 -1.61 -6.07 -9.07
CA GLY A 300 -1.64 -6.48 -10.49
C GLY A 300 -1.64 -7.99 -10.71
N GLY A 301 -1.03 -8.77 -9.79
CA GLY A 301 -1.05 -10.23 -9.84
C GLY A 301 -2.42 -10.87 -9.57
N ALA A 302 -3.39 -10.11 -9.03
CA ALA A 302 -4.77 -10.57 -8.90
C ALA A 302 -5.44 -10.82 -10.28
N TYR A 303 -4.88 -10.26 -11.34
CA TYR A 303 -5.31 -10.50 -12.72
C TYR A 303 -4.61 -11.71 -13.37
N ASN A 304 -3.51 -12.20 -12.81
CA ASN A 304 -2.80 -13.37 -13.32
C ASN A 304 -3.53 -14.67 -12.91
N VAL A 305 -4.45 -15.10 -13.76
CA VAL A 305 -5.32 -16.26 -13.50
C VAL A 305 -4.49 -17.52 -13.27
N TYR A 306 -3.44 -17.74 -14.08
CA TYR A 306 -2.62 -18.95 -13.95
C TYR A 306 -1.87 -18.99 -12.61
N MET A 307 -1.31 -17.89 -12.16
CA MET A 307 -0.66 -17.83 -10.84
C MET A 307 -1.65 -18.21 -9.71
N LEU A 308 -2.88 -17.67 -9.75
CA LEU A 308 -3.89 -17.98 -8.75
C LEU A 308 -4.33 -19.46 -8.80
N GLU A 309 -4.43 -20.05 -10.00
CA GLU A 309 -4.67 -21.49 -10.15
C GLU A 309 -3.53 -22.32 -9.52
N ARG A 310 -2.25 -21.89 -9.72
CA ARG A 310 -1.12 -22.61 -9.15
C ARG A 310 -1.07 -22.47 -7.62
N VAL A 311 -1.43 -21.32 -7.06
CA VAL A 311 -1.56 -21.18 -5.59
C VAL A 311 -2.60 -22.16 -5.04
N LYS A 312 -3.79 -22.25 -5.67
CA LYS A 312 -4.84 -23.20 -5.27
C LYS A 312 -4.45 -24.66 -5.40
N ALA A 313 -3.49 -24.98 -6.26
CA ALA A 313 -2.98 -26.36 -6.37
C ALA A 313 -2.16 -26.78 -5.14
N TYR A 314 -1.65 -25.81 -4.35
CA TYR A 314 -0.88 -26.04 -3.13
C TYR A 314 -1.65 -25.78 -1.83
N ALA A 315 -2.73 -25.00 -1.87
CA ALA A 315 -3.49 -24.61 -0.70
C ALA A 315 -5.00 -24.73 -0.93
N ASP A 316 -5.69 -25.32 0.03
CA ASP A 316 -7.15 -25.34 0.09
C ASP A 316 -7.65 -23.98 0.62
N ILE A 317 -7.88 -23.04 -0.27
CA ILE A 317 -8.29 -21.67 0.05
C ILE A 317 -9.35 -21.15 -0.94
N GLU A 318 -10.13 -20.19 -0.46
CA GLU A 318 -11.05 -19.41 -1.28
C GLU A 318 -10.44 -18.05 -1.60
N PHE A 319 -10.06 -17.80 -2.86
CA PHE A 319 -9.70 -16.46 -3.30
C PHE A 319 -10.95 -15.61 -3.52
N ILE A 320 -10.97 -14.46 -2.85
CA ILE A 320 -11.94 -13.40 -3.10
C ILE A 320 -11.25 -12.31 -3.90
N ARG A 321 -11.61 -12.22 -5.18
CA ARG A 321 -11.16 -11.12 -6.04
C ARG A 321 -12.22 -10.01 -5.97
N PRO A 322 -11.90 -8.87 -5.35
CA PRO A 322 -12.87 -7.79 -5.19
C PRO A 322 -13.15 -7.09 -6.53
N ALA A 323 -14.03 -6.10 -6.51
CA ALA A 323 -14.27 -5.23 -7.65
C ALA A 323 -12.97 -4.54 -8.11
N ARG A 324 -12.87 -4.25 -9.40
CA ARG A 324 -11.66 -3.70 -10.02
C ARG A 324 -11.14 -2.43 -9.34
N ASN A 325 -12.05 -1.53 -8.94
CA ASN A 325 -11.68 -0.31 -8.23
C ASN A 325 -10.96 -0.57 -6.89
N ILE A 326 -11.26 -1.69 -6.21
CA ILE A 326 -10.52 -2.09 -5.00
C ILE A 326 -9.14 -2.65 -5.37
N ILE A 327 -9.04 -3.44 -6.43
CA ILE A 327 -7.74 -4.00 -6.87
C ILE A 327 -6.79 -2.87 -7.24
N ASP A 328 -7.27 -1.91 -8.04
CA ASP A 328 -6.45 -0.86 -8.63
C ASP A 328 -6.17 0.30 -7.63
N PHE A 329 -7.10 0.59 -6.70
CA PHE A 329 -7.03 1.79 -5.85
C PHE A 329 -6.98 1.50 -4.33
N LYS A 330 -6.72 0.27 -3.92
CA LYS A 330 -6.69 -0.12 -2.49
C LYS A 330 -5.75 0.75 -1.66
N GLU A 331 -4.58 1.08 -2.19
CA GLU A 331 -3.61 1.91 -1.44
C GLU A 331 -4.16 3.33 -1.25
N ALA A 332 -4.69 3.97 -2.29
CA ALA A 332 -5.29 5.29 -2.17
C ALA A 332 -6.49 5.31 -1.20
N LEU A 333 -7.34 4.25 -1.24
CA LEU A 333 -8.42 4.04 -0.26
C LEU A 333 -7.87 3.97 1.17
N ILE A 334 -6.82 3.19 1.39
CA ILE A 334 -6.25 3.02 2.73
C ILE A 334 -5.59 4.32 3.20
N PHE A 335 -4.89 5.08 2.34
CA PHE A 335 -4.36 6.39 2.75
C PHE A 335 -5.48 7.39 3.09
N ALA A 336 -6.62 7.37 2.37
CA ALA A 336 -7.80 8.13 2.77
C ALA A 336 -8.27 7.72 4.19
N PHE A 337 -8.29 6.43 4.49
CA PHE A 337 -8.66 5.90 5.79
C PHE A 337 -7.65 6.24 6.89
N LEU A 338 -6.34 6.21 6.62
CA LEU A 338 -5.30 6.68 7.55
C LEU A 338 -5.50 8.16 7.91
N GLY A 339 -5.85 8.98 6.91
CA GLY A 339 -6.21 10.39 7.12
C GLY A 339 -7.44 10.52 8.03
N LEU A 340 -8.49 9.73 7.80
CA LEU A 340 -9.68 9.71 8.65
C LEU A 340 -9.33 9.35 10.10
N ARG A 341 -8.56 8.31 10.31
CA ARG A 341 -8.15 7.90 11.66
C ARG A 341 -7.32 8.99 12.36
N ARG A 342 -6.46 9.70 11.61
CA ARG A 342 -5.72 10.86 12.13
C ARG A 342 -6.66 11.98 12.57
N VAL A 343 -7.65 12.30 11.77
CA VAL A 343 -8.67 13.34 12.07
C VAL A 343 -9.48 12.95 13.32
N LEU A 344 -9.80 11.67 13.48
CA LEU A 344 -10.51 11.13 14.64
C LEU A 344 -9.62 10.91 15.87
N ASN A 345 -8.33 11.26 15.79
CA ASN A 345 -7.35 11.03 16.83
C ASN A 345 -7.27 9.56 17.28
N GLN A 346 -7.28 8.64 16.30
CA GLN A 346 -7.20 7.20 16.48
C GLN A 346 -5.90 6.66 15.87
N PRO A 347 -5.28 5.60 16.45
CA PRO A 347 -4.08 4.99 15.88
C PRO A 347 -4.27 4.61 14.42
N ASN A 348 -3.29 4.94 13.57
CA ASN A 348 -3.28 4.65 12.15
C ASN A 348 -1.97 3.96 11.68
N CYS A 349 -1.03 3.74 12.60
CA CYS A 349 0.14 2.89 12.38
C CYS A 349 0.18 1.84 13.49
N LEU A 350 0.34 0.57 13.12
CA LEU A 350 0.35 -0.55 14.06
C LEU A 350 1.77 -0.94 14.43
N ALA A 351 2.13 -0.81 15.70
CA ALA A 351 3.42 -1.23 16.23
C ALA A 351 3.73 -2.71 15.97
N SER A 352 2.69 -3.54 15.93
CA SER A 352 2.82 -4.97 15.62
C SER A 352 3.33 -5.26 14.22
N VAL A 353 3.24 -4.28 13.33
CA VAL A 353 3.62 -4.38 11.92
C VAL A 353 4.89 -3.59 11.65
N THR A 354 4.97 -2.36 12.15
CA THR A 354 6.10 -1.46 11.88
C THR A 354 7.27 -1.64 12.84
N GLY A 355 7.04 -2.23 14.02
CA GLY A 355 8.05 -2.37 15.07
C GLY A 355 8.23 -1.11 15.93
N ALA A 356 7.38 -0.10 15.79
CA ALA A 356 7.39 1.07 16.68
C ALA A 356 7.11 0.67 18.14
N SER A 357 7.48 1.54 19.09
CA SER A 357 7.30 1.26 20.53
C SER A 357 5.85 1.10 20.96
N HIS A 358 4.89 1.66 20.21
CA HIS A 358 3.45 1.58 20.44
C HIS A 358 2.70 1.93 19.14
N ASP A 359 1.38 1.71 19.11
CA ASP A 359 0.53 2.13 17.99
C ASP A 359 0.52 3.66 17.89
N VAL A 360 0.73 4.20 16.70
CA VAL A 360 0.97 5.63 16.48
C VAL A 360 -0.22 6.31 15.79
N ILE A 361 -0.52 7.55 16.20
CA ILE A 361 -1.44 8.45 15.51
C ILE A 361 -0.61 9.39 14.65
N SER A 362 -0.26 8.94 13.45
CA SER A 362 0.65 9.63 12.54
C SER A 362 -0.10 10.55 11.56
N GLY A 363 0.59 11.55 11.07
CA GLY A 363 0.12 12.48 10.04
C GLY A 363 0.16 13.95 10.48
N ALA A 364 0.73 14.79 9.62
CA ALA A 364 0.67 16.24 9.72
C ALA A 364 -0.66 16.76 9.13
N CYS A 365 -1.27 17.75 9.79
CA CYS A 365 -2.58 18.29 9.43
C CYS A 365 -2.47 19.76 9.03
N TYR A 366 -3.12 20.15 7.92
CA TYR A 366 -3.17 21.52 7.43
C TYR A 366 -4.61 21.91 7.12
N GLY A 367 -5.01 23.14 7.48
CA GLY A 367 -6.31 23.71 7.16
C GLY A 367 -7.47 23.23 8.04
N PHE A 368 -7.23 22.40 9.05
CA PHE A 368 -8.25 22.05 10.02
C PHE A 368 -8.47 23.20 11.01
N LYS A 369 -9.73 23.44 11.39
CA LYS A 369 -10.03 24.40 12.44
C LYS A 369 -9.59 23.81 13.78
N ILE A 370 -8.92 24.62 14.59
CA ILE A 370 -8.61 24.32 15.99
C ILE A 370 -9.88 24.69 16.78
N GLU A 371 -10.57 23.73 17.34
CA GLU A 371 -11.68 23.95 18.26
C GLU A 371 -11.17 24.16 19.70
#